data_87d48061c7d0ae3e355173dc50c5a8de
#
_entry.id   87d48061c7d0ae3e355173dc50c5a8de
#
_cell.length_a   1.000
_cell.length_b   1.000
_cell.length_c   1.000
_cell.angle_alpha   90.00
_cell.angle_beta   90.00
_cell.angle_gamma   90.00
#
_symmetry.space_group_name_H-M   'P 1'
#
loop_
_entity.id
_entity.type
_entity.pdbx_description
1 polymer ?
#
loop_
_entity_poly.entity_id
_entity_poly.type
_entity_poly.pdbx_seq_one_letter_code
_entity_poly.pdbx_strand_id
1 'polypeptide(L)'
;MTILWSPEAIEDLTLLRAYIADDNPAAARGVVLHIIHNVELLLPNNPQMGRPGRVPGTRELVIPKTPFVVPYRLQRNVVQILRVYHAARRWPESL
;
A
#
# COMPACT_ATOMS: atom_id res chain seq x y z
N MET A 1 -10.21 3.54 -13.03
CA MET A 1 -10.28 2.17 -12.49
C MET A 1 -10.73 2.21 -11.05
N THR A 2 -11.40 1.17 -10.62
CA THR A 2 -11.84 1.04 -9.22
C THR A 2 -10.68 0.56 -8.34
N ILE A 3 -10.54 1.15 -7.18
CA ILE A 3 -9.58 0.72 -6.15
C ILE A 3 -10.33 -0.16 -5.16
N LEU A 4 -9.79 -1.36 -4.92
CA LEU A 4 -10.33 -2.29 -3.94
C LEU A 4 -9.25 -2.67 -2.94
N TRP A 5 -9.45 -2.29 -1.69
CA TRP A 5 -8.54 -2.62 -0.59
C TRP A 5 -8.85 -4.01 -0.05
N SER A 6 -7.88 -4.90 -0.02
CA SER A 6 -8.07 -6.19 0.62
C SER A 6 -8.24 -6.04 2.14
N PRO A 7 -8.90 -6.99 2.81
CA PRO A 7 -8.95 -7.00 4.27
C PRO A 7 -7.57 -6.98 4.92
N GLU A 8 -6.61 -7.68 4.33
CA GLU A 8 -5.23 -7.74 4.82
C GLU A 8 -4.54 -6.38 4.70
N ALA A 9 -4.77 -5.64 3.62
CA ALA A 9 -4.22 -4.30 3.45
C ALA A 9 -4.80 -3.32 4.47
N ILE A 10 -6.11 -3.41 4.72
CA ILE A 10 -6.78 -2.57 5.73
C ILE A 10 -6.21 -2.89 7.11
N GLU A 11 -6.03 -4.16 7.43
CA GLU A 11 -5.42 -4.56 8.70
C GLU A 11 -3.99 -4.05 8.82
N ASP A 12 -3.21 -4.11 7.75
CA ASP A 12 -1.85 -3.54 7.73
C ASP A 12 -1.86 -2.06 8.10
N LEU A 13 -2.80 -1.29 7.53
CA LEU A 13 -2.93 0.13 7.86
C LEU A 13 -3.30 0.35 9.33
N THR A 14 -4.19 -0.47 9.86
CA THR A 14 -4.61 -0.39 11.26
C THR A 14 -3.44 -0.67 12.21
N LEU A 15 -2.68 -1.74 11.94
CA LEU A 15 -1.53 -2.10 12.74
C LEU A 15 -0.41 -1.07 12.65
N LEU A 16 -0.16 -0.56 11.46
CA LEU A 16 0.82 0.49 11.21
C LEU A 16 0.48 1.75 12.01
N ARG A 17 -0.78 2.17 11.96
CA ARG A 17 -1.25 3.33 12.71
C ARG A 17 -1.05 3.15 14.21
N ALA A 18 -1.42 2.00 14.74
CA ALA A 18 -1.25 1.70 16.17
C ALA A 18 0.22 1.73 16.58
N TYR A 19 1.09 1.15 15.77
CA TYR A 19 2.53 1.11 16.03
C TYR A 19 3.13 2.52 16.09
N ILE A 20 2.83 3.36 15.10
CA ILE A 20 3.36 4.73 15.06
C ILE A 20 2.75 5.58 16.18
N ALA A 21 1.48 5.36 16.51
CA ALA A 21 0.77 6.14 17.52
C ALA A 21 1.35 5.96 18.92
N ASP A 22 2.03 4.86 19.19
CA ASP A 22 2.70 4.66 20.49
C ASP A 22 3.73 5.75 20.75
N ASP A 23 4.41 6.24 19.70
CA ASP A 23 5.40 7.30 19.82
C ASP A 23 4.82 8.68 19.47
N ASN A 24 3.98 8.73 18.43
CA ASN A 24 3.48 9.99 17.91
C ASN A 24 2.11 9.82 17.24
N PRO A 25 1.00 10.06 17.97
CA PRO A 25 -0.35 9.89 17.43
C PRO A 25 -0.64 10.76 16.20
N ALA A 26 -0.14 11.99 16.18
CA ALA A 26 -0.36 12.90 15.04
C ALA A 26 0.34 12.39 13.79
N ALA A 27 1.58 11.91 13.92
CA ALA A 27 2.34 11.33 12.82
C ALA A 27 1.66 10.06 12.28
N ALA A 28 1.10 9.24 13.16
CA ALA A 28 0.41 8.01 12.77
C ALA A 28 -0.73 8.30 11.80
N ARG A 29 -1.57 9.27 12.13
CA ARG A 29 -2.67 9.67 11.26
C ARG A 29 -2.17 10.21 9.93
N GLY A 30 -1.15 11.05 9.94
CA GLY A 30 -0.58 11.65 8.74
C GLY A 30 -0.01 10.61 7.79
N VAL A 31 0.71 9.61 8.29
CA VAL A 31 1.29 8.55 7.47
C VAL A 31 0.20 7.72 6.80
N VAL A 32 -0.81 7.30 7.54
CA VAL A 32 -1.91 6.50 6.99
C VAL A 32 -2.65 7.26 5.89
N LEU A 33 -3.00 8.54 6.15
CA LEU A 33 -3.67 9.37 5.14
C LEU A 33 -2.81 9.58 3.90
N HIS A 34 -1.50 9.74 4.08
CA HIS A 34 -0.57 9.91 2.97
C HIS A 34 -0.53 8.66 2.08
N ILE A 35 -0.52 7.47 2.68
CA ILE A 35 -0.57 6.21 1.93
C ILE A 35 -1.89 6.11 1.14
N ILE A 36 -3.01 6.33 1.80
CA ILE A 36 -4.33 6.24 1.17
C ILE A 36 -4.45 7.23 0.02
N HIS A 37 -4.03 8.49 0.23
CA HIS A 37 -4.06 9.52 -0.80
C HIS A 37 -3.25 9.14 -2.03
N ASN A 38 -2.01 8.65 -1.83
CA ASN A 38 -1.18 8.25 -2.97
C ASN A 38 -1.83 7.14 -3.78
N VAL A 39 -2.38 6.13 -3.10
CA VAL A 39 -3.06 5.03 -3.78
C VAL A 39 -4.27 5.53 -4.56
N GLU A 40 -5.15 6.28 -3.91
CA GLU A 40 -6.45 6.62 -4.49
C GLU A 40 -6.40 7.75 -5.50
N LEU A 41 -5.40 8.64 -5.43
CA LEU A 41 -5.24 9.71 -6.40
C LEU A 41 -4.45 9.27 -7.63
N LEU A 42 -3.46 8.39 -7.47
CA LEU A 42 -2.54 8.07 -8.56
C LEU A 42 -2.95 6.84 -9.37
N LEU A 43 -3.32 5.75 -8.71
CA LEU A 43 -3.54 4.48 -9.39
C LEU A 43 -4.76 4.42 -10.30
N PRO A 44 -5.89 5.11 -10.02
CA PRO A 44 -7.04 5.03 -10.93
C PRO A 44 -6.74 5.49 -12.34
N ASN A 45 -5.90 6.52 -12.51
CA ASN A 45 -5.53 7.06 -13.82
C ASN A 45 -4.19 6.54 -14.34
N ASN A 46 -3.39 5.94 -13.48
CA ASN A 46 -2.05 5.42 -13.81
C ASN A 46 -1.83 4.05 -13.20
N PRO A 47 -2.65 3.05 -13.55
CA PRO A 47 -2.62 1.76 -12.85
C PRO A 47 -1.30 1.00 -13.03
N GLN A 48 -0.51 1.33 -14.04
CA GLN A 48 0.77 0.67 -14.30
C GLN A 48 1.97 1.45 -13.77
N MET A 49 1.75 2.52 -13.00
CA MET A 49 2.86 3.35 -12.52
C MET A 49 3.74 2.67 -11.48
N GLY A 50 3.21 1.70 -10.75
CA GLY A 50 4.00 0.93 -9.81
C GLY A 50 5.05 0.08 -10.53
N ARG A 51 6.22 -0.08 -9.90
CA ARG A 51 7.29 -0.92 -10.45
C ARG A 51 6.85 -2.39 -10.46
N PRO A 52 7.47 -3.25 -11.29
CA PRO A 52 7.23 -4.69 -11.22
C PRO A 52 7.48 -5.20 -9.81
N GLY A 53 6.55 -6.01 -9.30
CA GLY A 53 6.60 -6.47 -7.92
C GLY A 53 7.57 -7.62 -7.71
N ARG A 54 8.00 -7.82 -6.46
CA ARG A 54 8.82 -8.96 -6.04
C ARG A 54 8.05 -10.27 -6.20
N VAL A 55 6.75 -10.21 -6.01
CA VAL A 55 5.88 -11.36 -6.18
C VAL A 55 5.35 -11.35 -7.61
N PRO A 56 5.43 -12.48 -8.35
CA PRO A 56 4.97 -12.53 -9.73
C PRO A 56 3.51 -12.09 -9.88
N GLY A 57 3.25 -11.32 -10.95
CA GLY A 57 1.91 -10.82 -11.24
C GLY A 57 1.49 -9.60 -10.43
N THR A 58 2.38 -9.03 -9.63
CA THR A 58 2.10 -7.84 -8.83
C THR A 58 2.92 -6.64 -9.28
N ARG A 59 2.49 -5.46 -8.86
CA ARG A 59 3.22 -4.21 -8.94
C ARG A 59 3.36 -3.62 -7.54
N GLU A 60 4.28 -2.69 -7.38
CA GLU A 60 4.54 -2.04 -6.09
C GLU A 60 4.52 -0.54 -6.26
N LEU A 61 3.64 0.12 -5.52
CA LEU A 61 3.64 1.58 -5.43
C LEU A 61 4.49 1.99 -4.24
N VAL A 62 5.60 2.67 -4.52
CA VAL A 62 6.45 3.22 -3.46
C VAL A 62 5.83 4.53 -2.99
N ILE A 63 5.57 4.64 -1.69
CA ILE A 63 4.95 5.84 -1.13
C ILE A 63 6.06 6.85 -0.80
N PRO A 64 6.08 8.04 -1.45
CA PRO A 64 7.14 9.02 -1.26
C PRO A 64 7.27 9.45 0.20
N LYS A 65 8.50 9.69 0.64
CA LYS A 65 8.82 10.19 1.99
C LYS A 65 8.44 9.23 3.12
N THR A 66 8.20 7.97 2.80
CA THR A 66 7.92 6.92 3.78
C THR A 66 8.71 5.67 3.42
N PRO A 67 8.92 4.76 4.38
CA PRO A 67 9.51 3.45 4.08
C PRO A 67 8.47 2.44 3.58
N PHE A 68 7.25 2.87 3.22
CA PHE A 68 6.17 1.96 2.89
C PHE A 68 6.01 1.75 1.40
N VAL A 69 5.65 0.52 1.05
CA VAL A 69 5.41 0.07 -0.31
C VAL A 69 4.07 -0.66 -0.34
N VAL A 70 3.29 -0.40 -1.35
CA VAL A 70 1.94 -0.96 -1.50
C VAL A 70 1.92 -1.91 -2.70
N PRO A 71 2.03 -3.23 -2.47
CA PRO A 71 1.84 -4.20 -3.54
C PRO A 71 0.37 -4.24 -3.97
N TYR A 72 0.17 -4.28 -5.27
CA TYR A 72 -1.17 -4.34 -5.85
C TYR A 72 -1.16 -5.20 -7.11
N ARG A 73 -2.35 -5.59 -7.55
CA ARG A 73 -2.54 -6.37 -8.76
C ARG A 73 -3.61 -5.72 -9.61
N LEU A 74 -3.39 -5.71 -10.92
CA LEU A 74 -4.40 -5.28 -11.87
C LEU A 74 -5.19 -6.49 -12.33
N GLN A 75 -6.51 -6.44 -12.17
CA GLN A 75 -7.37 -7.50 -12.60
C GLN A 75 -8.64 -6.89 -13.19
N ARG A 76 -8.78 -7.02 -14.51
CA ARG A 76 -9.86 -6.36 -15.26
C ARG A 76 -9.79 -4.86 -15.03
N ASN A 77 -10.87 -4.21 -14.62
CA ASN A 77 -10.88 -2.77 -14.34
C ASN A 77 -10.72 -2.46 -12.85
N VAL A 78 -10.09 -3.37 -12.10
CA VAL A 78 -9.91 -3.22 -10.66
C VAL A 78 -8.43 -3.20 -10.32
N VAL A 79 -8.04 -2.23 -9.50
CA VAL A 79 -6.75 -2.21 -8.82
C VAL A 79 -6.96 -2.85 -7.46
N GLN A 80 -6.46 -4.05 -7.27
CA GLN A 80 -6.56 -4.76 -5.99
C GLN A 80 -5.35 -4.40 -5.13
N ILE A 81 -5.58 -3.68 -4.05
CA ILE A 81 -4.53 -3.38 -3.07
C ILE A 81 -4.37 -4.59 -2.18
N LEU A 82 -3.21 -5.24 -2.25
CA LEU A 82 -2.99 -6.52 -1.60
C LEU A 82 -2.48 -6.38 -0.17
N ARG A 83 -1.49 -5.54 0.03
CA ARG A 83 -0.87 -5.32 1.35
C ARG A 83 -0.33 -3.91 1.45
N VAL A 84 0.12 -3.53 2.66
CA VAL A 84 0.94 -2.34 2.90
C VAL A 84 2.15 -2.81 3.72
N TYR A 85 3.35 -2.74 3.14
CA TYR A 85 4.55 -3.29 3.76
C TYR A 85 5.62 -2.23 3.97
N HIS A 86 6.40 -2.40 5.02
CA HIS A 86 7.66 -1.69 5.16
C HIS A 86 8.66 -2.28 4.16
N ALA A 87 9.38 -1.42 3.42
CA ALA A 87 10.27 -1.88 2.34
C ALA A 87 11.38 -2.83 2.81
N ALA A 88 11.84 -2.65 4.06
CA ALA A 88 12.90 -3.48 4.63
C ALA A 88 12.38 -4.78 5.26
N ARG A 89 11.06 -4.94 5.34
CA ARG A 89 10.46 -6.13 5.93
C ARG A 89 10.62 -7.34 4.99
N ARG A 90 10.76 -8.52 5.59
CA ARG A 90 10.75 -9.76 4.82
C ARG A 90 9.37 -9.99 4.23
N TRP A 91 9.32 -10.19 2.91
CA TRP A 91 8.08 -10.35 2.18
C TRP A 91 7.77 -11.83 1.96
N PRO A 92 6.48 -12.21 1.90
CA PRO A 92 6.11 -13.56 1.53
C PRO A 92 6.41 -13.83 0.05
N GLU A 93 6.49 -15.11 -0.33
CA GLU A 93 6.71 -15.50 -1.72
C GLU A 93 5.47 -15.29 -2.59
N SER A 94 4.30 -15.23 -1.98
CA SER A 94 3.03 -15.00 -2.66
C SER A 94 2.15 -14.08 -1.84
N LEU A 95 1.26 -13.42 -2.49
CA LEU A 95 0.29 -12.51 -1.87
C LEU A 95 -1.14 -12.99 -2.13
#